data_d64bcab10d8e6d52a114aa6175aa5e53
#
_entry.id   d64bcab10d8e6d52a114aa6175aa5e53
#
_cell.length_a   1.000
_cell.length_b   1.000
_cell.length_c   1.000
_cell.angle_alpha   90.00
_cell.angle_beta   90.00
_cell.angle_gamma   90.00
#
_symmetry.space_group_name_H-M   'P 1'
#
loop_
_entity.id
_entity.type
_entity.pdbx_description
1 polymer ?
#
loop_
_entity_poly.entity_id
_entity_poly.type
_entity_poly.pdbx_seq_one_letter_code
_entity_poly.pdbx_strand_id
1 'polypeptide(L)' 'MARGAVVEAEVLEELPRLLYRLKTSAQSQIIGHPVGAAERNYVRLLKGDRVEVELSPDDPSRGRILKKLAGAG' A
#
# COMPACT_ATOMS: atom_id res chain seq x y z
N MET A 1 -8.61 19.51 -7.39
CA MET A 1 -8.86 18.34 -6.58
C MET A 1 -7.59 17.90 -5.91
N ALA A 2 -7.66 17.65 -4.62
CA ALA A 2 -6.49 17.21 -3.87
C ALA A 2 -6.13 15.78 -4.23
N ARG A 3 -4.88 15.54 -4.58
CA ARG A 3 -4.35 14.22 -4.77
C ARG A 3 -3.36 13.92 -3.65
N GLY A 4 -3.43 12.70 -3.15
CA GLY A 4 -2.43 12.28 -2.18
C GLY A 4 -1.08 12.05 -2.83
N ALA A 5 -0.03 12.14 -2.04
CA ALA A 5 1.31 11.83 -2.50
C ALA A 5 1.40 10.34 -2.83
N VAL A 6 2.12 10.02 -3.91
CA VAL A 6 2.41 8.64 -4.28
C VAL A 6 3.78 8.29 -3.73
N VAL A 7 3.84 7.26 -2.91
CA VAL A 7 5.07 6.85 -2.24
C VAL A 7 5.26 5.34 -2.41
N GLU A 8 6.50 4.91 -2.19
CA GLU A 8 6.82 3.48 -2.14
C GLU A 8 6.73 3.00 -0.70
N ALA A 9 6.19 1.80 -0.49
CA ALA A 9 6.06 1.23 0.83
C ALA A 9 6.37 -0.26 0.81
N GLU A 10 6.69 -0.79 1.97
CA GLU A 10 6.95 -2.22 2.16
C GLU A 10 5.80 -2.82 2.95
N VAL A 11 5.33 -3.98 2.51
CA VAL A 11 4.26 -4.70 3.21
C VAL A 11 4.83 -5.31 4.48
N LEU A 12 4.25 -4.96 5.62
CA LEU A 12 4.65 -5.52 6.91
C LEU A 12 3.81 -6.72 7.30
N GLU A 13 2.50 -6.65 7.06
CA GLU A 13 1.61 -7.77 7.37
C GLU A 13 0.27 -7.58 6.68
N GLU A 14 -0.42 -8.69 6.52
CA GLU A 14 -1.79 -8.70 6.02
C GLU A 14 -2.73 -8.59 7.21
N LEU A 15 -3.72 -7.71 7.09
CA LEU A 15 -4.74 -7.48 8.10
C LEU A 15 -6.08 -8.01 7.60
N PRO A 16 -7.09 -8.16 8.47
CA PRO A 16 -8.41 -8.56 8.00
C PRO A 16 -9.00 -7.58 6.99
N ARG A 17 -9.93 -8.07 6.17
CA ARG A 17 -10.71 -7.29 5.21
C ARG A 17 -9.86 -6.69 4.09
N LEU A 18 -8.84 -7.45 3.65
CA LEU A 18 -7.96 -7.03 2.54
C LEU A 18 -7.24 -5.72 2.83
N LEU A 19 -6.93 -5.48 4.09
CA LEU A 19 -6.09 -4.35 4.49
C LEU A 19 -4.68 -4.85 4.72
N TYR A 20 -3.73 -3.93 4.58
CA TYR A 20 -2.31 -4.26 4.77
C TYR A 20 -1.67 -3.18 5.62
N ARG A 21 -0.84 -3.60 6.56
CA ARG A 21 0.03 -2.67 7.27
C ARG A 21 1.28 -2.47 6.43
N LEU A 22 1.58 -1.22 6.14
CA LEU A 22 2.68 -0.85 5.26
C LEU A 22 3.62 0.10 5.98
N LYS A 23 4.89 0.09 5.55
CA LYS A 23 5.89 1.03 6.05
C LYS A 23 6.44 1.80 4.86
N THR A 24 6.31 3.12 4.90
CA THR A 24 6.80 3.98 3.83
C THR A 24 8.31 4.17 3.92
N SER A 25 8.89 4.71 2.85
CA SER A 25 10.32 5.03 2.84
C SER A 25 10.68 6.08 3.90
N ALA A 26 9.72 6.85 4.36
CA ALA A 26 9.91 7.79 5.46
C ALA A 26 9.77 7.14 6.83
N GLN A 27 9.72 5.81 6.89
CA GLN A 27 9.59 5.02 8.12
C GLN A 27 8.25 5.20 8.84
N SER A 28 7.26 5.72 8.15
CA SER A 28 5.91 5.86 8.72
C SER A 28 5.09 4.61 8.43
N GLN A 29 4.30 4.16 9.39
CA GLN A 29 3.40 3.04 9.20
C GLN A 29 2.03 3.55 8.79
N ILE A 30 1.47 2.91 7.77
CA ILE A 30 0.15 3.26 7.24
C ILE A 30 -0.66 1.99 7.00
N ILE A 31 -1.96 2.16 6.86
CA ILE A 31 -2.87 1.08 6.48
C ILE A 31 -3.29 1.32 5.03
N GLY A 32 -3.09 0.32 4.18
CA GLY A 32 -3.45 0.42 2.78
C GLY A 32 -4.39 -0.67 2.33
N HIS A 33 -5.10 -0.42 1.24
CA HIS A 33 -5.96 -1.42 0.61
C HIS A 33 -5.73 -1.38 -0.89
N PRO A 34 -5.78 -2.54 -1.58
CA PRO A 34 -5.57 -2.58 -3.03
C PRO A 34 -6.73 -1.92 -3.76
N VAL A 35 -6.41 -1.20 -4.84
CA VAL A 35 -7.41 -0.59 -5.71
C VAL A 35 -7.01 -0.81 -7.17
N GLY A 36 -7.96 -0.65 -8.07
CA GLY A 36 -7.69 -0.69 -9.50
C GLY A 36 -7.09 -2.02 -9.94
N ALA A 37 -5.95 -1.98 -10.60
CA ALA A 37 -5.32 -3.18 -11.14
C ALA A 37 -4.89 -4.14 -10.04
N ALA A 38 -4.43 -3.63 -8.90
CA ALA A 38 -4.03 -4.48 -7.78
C ALA A 38 -5.22 -5.27 -7.24
N GLU A 39 -6.39 -4.64 -7.16
CA GLU A 39 -7.59 -5.32 -6.71
C GLU A 39 -8.11 -6.31 -7.76
N ARG A 40 -8.18 -5.86 -9.03
CA ARG A 40 -8.74 -6.68 -10.10
C ARG A 40 -7.93 -7.94 -10.38
N ASN A 41 -6.64 -7.85 -10.22
CA ASN A 41 -5.75 -8.97 -10.52
C ASN A 41 -5.55 -9.89 -9.32
N TYR A 42 -6.25 -9.63 -8.22
CA TYR A 42 -6.14 -10.42 -6.99
C TYR A 42 -4.68 -10.59 -6.57
N VAL A 43 -3.92 -9.53 -6.69
CA VAL A 43 -2.50 -9.57 -6.33
C VAL A 43 -2.39 -9.83 -4.84
N ARG A 44 -1.84 -10.99 -4.49
CA ARG A 44 -1.59 -11.28 -3.09
C ARG A 44 -0.28 -10.64 -2.68
N LEU A 45 -0.36 -9.82 -1.67
CA LEU A 45 0.82 -9.14 -1.14
C LEU A 45 1.33 -9.91 0.06
N LEU A 46 2.64 -10.13 0.07
CA LEU A 46 3.32 -10.86 1.13
C LEU A 46 4.25 -9.91 1.87
N LYS A 47 4.57 -10.27 3.11
CA LYS A 47 5.51 -9.49 3.90
C LYS A 47 6.81 -9.29 3.12
N GLY A 48 7.27 -8.05 3.05
CA GLY A 48 8.48 -7.69 2.33
C GLY A 48 8.25 -7.22 0.90
N ASP A 49 7.05 -7.43 0.36
CA ASP A 49 6.75 -6.94 -0.98
C ASP A 49 6.77 -5.41 -0.99
N ARG A 50 7.23 -4.84 -2.10
CA ARG A 50 7.21 -3.40 -2.28
C ARG A 50 6.05 -3.02 -3.16
N VAL A 51 5.37 -1.95 -2.76
CA VAL A 51 4.16 -1.49 -3.44
C VAL A 51 4.20 0.01 -3.62
N GLU A 52 3.46 0.48 -4.61
CA GLU A 52 3.24 1.90 -4.82
C GLU A 52 1.91 2.26 -4.19
N VAL A 53 1.90 3.29 -3.35
CA VAL A 53 0.75 3.67 -2.56
C VAL A 53 0.47 5.15 -2.72
N GLU A 54 -0.79 5.49 -2.94
CA GLU A 54 -1.23 6.88 -2.91
C GLU A 54 -1.81 7.15 -1.52
N LEU A 55 -1.19 8.08 -0.80
CA LEU A 55 -1.65 8.44 0.54
C LEU A 55 -2.96 9.22 0.45
N SER A 56 -3.84 8.99 1.41
CA SER A 56 -5.07 9.77 1.49
C SER A 56 -4.73 11.22 1.84
N PRO A 57 -5.21 12.20 1.09
CA PRO A 57 -4.94 13.59 1.44
C PRO A 57 -5.60 14.01 2.74
N ASP A 58 -6.69 13.34 3.14
CA ASP A 58 -7.41 13.67 4.37
C ASP A 58 -6.84 12.95 5.57
N ASP A 59 -6.20 11.79 5.36
CA ASP A 59 -5.68 10.96 6.44
C ASP A 59 -4.39 10.27 5.97
N PRO A 60 -3.23 10.87 6.22
CA PRO A 60 -1.97 10.29 5.74
C PRO A 60 -1.58 8.97 6.39
N SER A 61 -2.33 8.50 7.40
CA SER A 61 -2.12 7.17 7.94
C SER A 61 -2.80 6.08 7.11
N ARG A 62 -3.52 6.46 6.04
CA ARG A 62 -4.19 5.53 5.15
C ARG A 62 -3.78 5.79 3.71
N GLY A 63 -3.84 4.71 2.90
CA GLY A 63 -3.47 4.85 1.50
C GLY A 63 -4.13 3.81 0.62
N ARG A 64 -4.01 4.02 -0.69
CA ARG A 64 -4.49 3.09 -1.70
C ARG A 64 -3.29 2.44 -2.36
N ILE A 65 -3.26 1.10 -2.37
CA ILE A 65 -2.20 0.35 -3.01
C ILE A 65 -2.50 0.28 -4.49
N LEU A 66 -1.68 0.93 -5.30
CA LEU A 66 -1.91 1.06 -6.73
C LEU A 66 -1.35 -0.12 -7.50
N LYS A 67 -0.18 -0.61 -7.12
CA LYS A 67 0.44 -1.75 -7.79
C LYS A 67 1.58 -2.31 -6.95
N LYS A 68 1.94 -3.56 -7.25
CA LYS A 68 3.12 -4.21 -6.67
C LYS A 68 4.33 -3.85 -7.50
N LEU A 69 5.40 -3.40 -6.86
CA LEU A 69 6.62 -2.99 -7.53
C LEU A 69 7.64 -4.12 -7.59
N ALA A 70 7.84 -4.81 -6.47
CA ALA A 70 8.83 -5.89 -6.39
C ALA A 70 8.41 -6.87 -5.33
N GLY A 71 8.75 -8.13 -5.55
CA GLY A 71 8.51 -9.17 -4.56
C GLY A 71 9.56 -9.20 -3.48
N ALA A 72 9.25 -9.89 -2.39
CA ALA A 72 10.19 -10.16 -1.31
C ALA A 72 11.14 -11.27 -1.74
N GLY A 73 12.33 -11.00 -1.84
CA GLY A 73 13.31 -12.04 -2.13
C GLY A 73 13.85 -12.09 -3.50
#